data_94e1d9dc107036ed0b151418b6fd14e1
#
_entry.id   94e1d9dc107036ed0b151418b6fd14e1
#
_cell.length_a   1.000
_cell.length_b   1.000
_cell.length_c   1.000
_cell.angle_alpha   90.00
_cell.angle_beta   90.00
_cell.angle_gamma   90.00
#
_symmetry.space_group_name_H-M   'P 1'
#
loop_
_entity.id
_entity.type
_entity.pdbx_description
1 polymer ?
#
loop_
_entity_poly.entity_id
_entity_poly.type
_entity_poly.pdbx_seq_one_letter_code
_entity_poly.pdbx_strand_id
1 'polypeptide(L)'
;ALQEDVAEDDLCGALPGRALGASQEWHNEILEGLISIPTVEPGDTVWWHPDVIHSVASEHQGDDYANVIYVGASPVCAKNEAYARRQADAFYSGRSAPDFAAEDYEVNFEGRATVDDLTELGRRQLYIA
;
A
#
# COMPACT_ATOMS: atom_id res chain seq x y z
N ALA A 1 3.14 5.32 -23.98
CA ALA A 1 1.87 5.85 -24.52
C ALA A 1 0.91 6.09 -23.36
N LEU A 2 0.34 7.27 -23.26
CA LEU A 2 -0.74 7.54 -22.32
C LEU A 2 -2.01 6.92 -22.90
N GLN A 3 -2.64 6.06 -22.15
CA GLN A 3 -3.94 5.51 -22.52
C GLN A 3 -5.01 6.37 -21.84
N GLU A 4 -5.76 7.12 -22.63
CA GLU A 4 -6.77 8.06 -22.12
C GLU A 4 -8.05 7.36 -21.68
N ASP A 5 -8.32 6.17 -22.22
CA ASP A 5 -9.49 5.38 -21.89
C ASP A 5 -9.09 3.92 -21.71
N VAL A 6 -9.37 3.38 -20.54
CA VAL A 6 -9.18 1.96 -20.22
C VAL A 6 -10.57 1.32 -20.27
N ALA A 7 -10.91 0.80 -21.43
CA ALA A 7 -12.23 0.20 -21.69
C ALA A 7 -12.45 -1.14 -20.98
N GLU A 8 -11.39 -1.75 -20.46
CA GLU A 8 -11.44 -3.06 -19.81
C GLU A 8 -10.79 -2.98 -18.42
N ASP A 9 -11.44 -3.58 -17.45
CA ASP A 9 -10.94 -3.68 -16.06
C ASP A 9 -9.76 -4.65 -15.93
N ASP A 10 -9.48 -5.41 -16.98
CA ASP A 10 -8.41 -6.41 -17.04
C ASP A 10 -7.24 -5.88 -17.88
N LEU A 11 -6.41 -5.07 -17.28
CA LEU A 11 -5.20 -4.55 -17.90
C LEU A 11 -4.07 -5.60 -17.80
N CYS A 12 -3.56 -6.06 -18.94
CA CYS A 12 -2.47 -7.05 -19.00
C CYS A 12 -2.77 -8.37 -18.26
N GLY A 13 -4.03 -8.79 -18.17
CA GLY A 13 -4.42 -10.01 -17.49
C GLY A 13 -4.39 -9.95 -15.96
N ALA A 14 -4.17 -8.76 -15.38
CA ALA A 14 -4.23 -8.57 -13.94
C ALA A 14 -5.65 -8.26 -13.48
N LEU A 15 -6.07 -8.84 -12.38
CA LEU A 15 -7.35 -8.50 -11.77
C LEU A 15 -7.34 -7.04 -11.28
N PRO A 16 -8.45 -6.31 -11.43
CA PRO A 16 -8.58 -4.95 -10.89
C PRO A 16 -8.21 -4.88 -9.41
N GLY A 17 -7.47 -3.85 -9.02
CA GLY A 17 -7.05 -3.65 -7.64
C GLY A 17 -5.87 -4.53 -7.19
N ARG A 18 -5.24 -5.25 -8.12
CA ARG A 18 -4.02 -6.00 -7.84
C ARG A 18 -2.80 -5.34 -8.45
N ALA A 19 -1.68 -5.38 -7.71
CA ALA A 19 -0.40 -4.94 -8.24
C ALA A 19 0.07 -5.89 -9.36
N LEU A 20 0.62 -5.33 -10.43
CA LEU A 20 1.33 -6.11 -11.45
C LEU A 20 2.67 -6.56 -10.89
N GLY A 21 2.94 -7.87 -10.97
CA GLY A 21 4.22 -8.43 -10.57
C GLY A 21 5.22 -8.44 -11.74
N ALA A 22 6.44 -7.97 -11.50
CA ALA A 22 7.57 -8.24 -12.39
C ALA A 22 8.31 -9.48 -11.88
N SER A 23 8.70 -10.38 -12.77
CA SER A 23 9.42 -11.60 -12.44
C SER A 23 10.70 -11.76 -13.27
N GLN A 24 11.69 -12.45 -12.73
CA GLN A 24 12.92 -12.75 -13.45
C GLN A 24 12.68 -13.57 -14.72
N GLU A 25 11.68 -14.43 -14.72
CA GLU A 25 11.36 -15.28 -15.87
C GLU A 25 10.94 -14.48 -17.11
N TRP A 26 10.17 -13.41 -16.91
CA TRP A 26 9.55 -12.67 -18.02
C TRP A 26 10.06 -11.24 -18.19
N HIS A 27 10.71 -10.69 -17.17
CA HIS A 27 11.05 -9.27 -17.10
C HIS A 27 12.50 -9.01 -16.69
N ASN A 28 13.42 -9.95 -16.99
CA ASN A 28 14.80 -9.86 -16.52
C ASN A 28 15.49 -8.57 -16.95
N GLU A 29 15.27 -8.12 -18.18
CA GLU A 29 15.87 -6.86 -18.69
C GLU A 29 15.43 -5.63 -17.86
N ILE A 30 14.20 -5.61 -17.37
CA ILE A 30 13.71 -4.53 -16.50
C ILE A 30 14.36 -4.63 -15.13
N LEU A 31 14.48 -5.85 -14.58
CA LEU A 31 15.05 -6.08 -13.26
C LEU A 31 16.55 -5.75 -13.20
N GLU A 32 17.27 -5.91 -14.31
CA GLU A 32 18.66 -5.47 -14.43
C GLU A 32 18.84 -3.95 -14.29
N GLY A 33 17.80 -3.19 -14.56
CA GLY A 33 17.76 -1.73 -14.39
C GLY A 33 17.45 -1.25 -12.98
N LEU A 34 17.17 -2.14 -12.04
CA LEU A 34 16.87 -1.76 -10.66
C LEU A 34 18.11 -1.19 -9.95
N ILE A 35 17.91 -0.11 -9.24
CA ILE A 35 18.94 0.52 -8.40
C ILE A 35 18.45 0.60 -6.97
N SER A 36 19.36 0.59 -6.02
CA SER A 36 19.02 0.82 -4.61
C SER A 36 18.60 2.27 -4.39
N ILE A 37 17.64 2.47 -3.48
CA ILE A 37 17.37 3.81 -2.97
C ILE A 37 18.63 4.35 -2.23
N PRO A 38 18.83 5.68 -2.17
CA PRO A 38 19.87 6.26 -1.32
C PRO A 38 19.73 5.83 0.13
N THR A 39 20.82 5.93 0.88
CA THR A 39 20.78 5.74 2.34
C THR A 39 19.77 6.71 2.95
N VAL A 40 18.90 6.21 3.79
CA VAL A 40 17.89 6.98 4.52
C VAL A 40 18.18 6.94 6.01
N GLU A 41 17.89 8.05 6.69
CA GLU A 41 18.06 8.21 8.13
C GLU A 41 16.70 8.10 8.85
N PRO A 42 16.67 7.81 10.15
CA PRO A 42 15.44 7.79 10.92
C PRO A 42 14.66 9.12 10.81
N GLY A 43 13.43 9.06 10.36
CA GLY A 43 12.58 10.21 10.11
C GLY A 43 12.49 10.64 8.64
N ASP A 44 13.31 10.07 7.77
CA ASP A 44 13.19 10.30 6.34
C ASP A 44 11.94 9.62 5.76
N THR A 45 11.46 10.17 4.66
CA THR A 45 10.36 9.59 3.88
C THR A 45 10.81 9.34 2.45
N VAL A 46 10.42 8.20 1.91
CA VAL A 46 10.65 7.83 0.51
C VAL A 46 9.34 7.93 -0.25
N TRP A 47 9.33 8.74 -1.30
CA TRP A 47 8.17 8.93 -2.16
C TRP A 47 8.40 8.27 -3.51
N TRP A 48 7.44 7.48 -3.98
CA TRP A 48 7.48 6.93 -5.33
C TRP A 48 6.10 6.95 -5.98
N HIS A 49 6.10 7.00 -7.31
CA HIS A 49 4.88 6.87 -8.08
C HIS A 49 4.41 5.41 -8.08
N PRO A 50 3.10 5.13 -8.07
CA PRO A 50 2.57 3.75 -8.11
C PRO A 50 3.08 2.90 -9.27
N ASP A 51 3.44 3.52 -10.40
CA ASP A 51 3.95 2.81 -11.59
C ASP A 51 5.44 2.45 -11.49
N VAL A 52 6.13 2.84 -10.43
CA VAL A 52 7.53 2.46 -10.24
C VAL A 52 7.64 1.02 -9.82
N ILE A 53 8.38 0.23 -10.61
CA ILE A 53 8.71 -1.15 -10.26
C ILE A 53 9.66 -1.12 -9.08
N HIS A 54 9.28 -1.75 -7.99
CA HIS A 54 10.07 -1.78 -6.77
C HIS A 54 10.01 -3.16 -6.12
N SER A 55 11.03 -3.47 -5.36
CA SER A 55 11.11 -4.72 -4.61
C SER A 55 11.90 -4.52 -3.31
N VAL A 56 11.76 -5.46 -2.41
CA VAL A 56 12.63 -5.59 -1.24
C VAL A 56 13.93 -6.25 -1.69
N ALA A 57 15.07 -5.81 -1.14
CA ALA A 57 16.36 -6.46 -1.38
C ALA A 57 16.30 -7.94 -0.99
N SER A 58 17.02 -8.78 -1.75
CA SER A 58 17.07 -10.24 -1.51
C SER A 58 17.75 -10.60 -0.18
N GLU A 59 18.58 -9.72 0.33
CA GLU A 59 19.32 -9.91 1.58
C GLU A 59 19.10 -8.73 2.51
N HIS A 60 18.83 -9.01 3.77
CA HIS A 60 18.80 -8.04 4.85
C HIS A 60 20.15 -8.06 5.56
N GLN A 61 20.86 -6.93 5.53
CA GLN A 61 22.21 -6.81 6.10
C GLN A 61 22.24 -6.07 7.46
N GLY A 62 21.08 -5.71 7.99
CA GLY A 62 20.94 -5.05 9.28
C GLY A 62 20.85 -6.05 10.43
N ASP A 63 21.14 -5.59 11.63
CA ASP A 63 21.09 -6.39 12.86
C ASP A 63 19.69 -6.47 13.48
N ASP A 64 18.72 -5.71 12.96
CA ASP A 64 17.35 -5.61 13.47
C ASP A 64 16.32 -5.71 12.36
N TYR A 65 15.03 -5.67 12.69
CA TYR A 65 13.93 -5.75 11.72
C TYR A 65 13.86 -4.51 10.83
N ALA A 66 13.68 -4.72 9.52
CA ALA A 66 13.31 -3.67 8.60
C ALA A 66 11.79 -3.45 8.64
N ASN A 67 11.36 -2.23 8.97
CA ASN A 67 9.95 -1.87 9.04
C ASN A 67 9.62 -0.80 8.00
N VAL A 68 8.50 -0.95 7.36
CA VAL A 68 7.96 0.03 6.40
C VAL A 68 6.54 0.38 6.79
N ILE A 69 6.26 1.68 6.85
CA ILE A 69 4.89 2.19 7.01
C ILE A 69 4.47 2.83 5.69
N TYR A 70 3.42 2.31 5.09
CA TYR A 70 2.85 2.87 3.87
C TYR A 70 1.87 3.99 4.21
N VAL A 71 2.09 5.14 3.61
CA VAL A 71 1.19 6.29 3.72
C VAL A 71 0.69 6.65 2.33
N GLY A 72 -0.57 6.36 2.05
CA GLY A 72 -1.18 6.68 0.76
C GLY A 72 -1.34 8.18 0.57
N ALA A 73 -0.82 8.72 -0.54
CA ALA A 73 -1.06 10.08 -0.99
C ALA A 73 -1.93 10.05 -2.23
N SER A 74 -3.24 9.99 -2.03
CA SER A 74 -4.22 9.80 -3.10
C SER A 74 -5.08 11.05 -3.30
N PRO A 75 -5.45 11.41 -4.54
CA PRO A 75 -6.34 12.54 -4.79
C PRO A 75 -7.76 12.26 -4.27
N VAL A 76 -8.47 13.31 -3.92
CA VAL A 76 -9.90 13.21 -3.57
C VAL A 76 -10.68 12.91 -4.86
N CYS A 77 -11.28 11.74 -4.90
CA CYS A 77 -12.18 11.32 -5.98
C CYS A 77 -13.14 10.24 -5.48
N ALA A 78 -14.23 10.01 -6.19
CA ALA A 78 -15.27 9.07 -5.78
C ALA A 78 -14.73 7.64 -5.48
N LYS A 79 -13.76 7.17 -6.26
CA LYS A 79 -13.12 5.86 -6.06
C LYS A 79 -12.38 5.81 -4.72
N ASN A 80 -11.56 6.83 -4.43
CA ASN A 80 -10.76 6.88 -3.21
C ASN A 80 -11.62 7.13 -1.97
N GLU A 81 -12.70 7.91 -2.10
CA GLU A 81 -13.68 8.07 -1.03
C GLU A 81 -14.40 6.76 -0.71
N ALA A 82 -14.83 6.02 -1.73
CA ALA A 82 -15.45 4.71 -1.53
C ALA A 82 -14.48 3.71 -0.89
N TYR A 83 -13.18 3.76 -1.24
CA TYR A 83 -12.15 2.98 -0.60
C TYR A 83 -12.00 3.36 0.89
N ALA A 84 -11.86 4.66 1.19
CA ALA A 84 -11.68 5.14 2.56
C ALA A 84 -12.82 4.73 3.49
N ARG A 85 -14.07 4.72 3.00
CA ARG A 85 -15.22 4.23 3.76
C ARG A 85 -15.09 2.74 4.11
N ARG A 86 -14.69 1.92 3.15
CA ARG A 86 -14.44 0.47 3.40
C ARG A 86 -13.28 0.25 4.35
N GLN A 87 -12.25 1.09 4.27
CA GLN A 87 -11.13 1.06 5.21
C GLN A 87 -11.56 1.44 6.63
N ALA A 88 -12.45 2.42 6.78
CA ALA A 88 -13.05 2.76 8.08
C ALA A 88 -13.80 1.56 8.68
N ASP A 89 -14.60 0.86 7.89
CA ASP A 89 -15.32 -0.34 8.33
C ASP A 89 -14.34 -1.46 8.75
N ALA A 90 -13.24 -1.62 8.00
CA ALA A 90 -12.17 -2.57 8.35
C ALA A 90 -11.50 -2.18 9.68
N PHE A 91 -11.17 -0.89 9.87
CA PHE A 91 -10.62 -0.38 11.12
C PHE A 91 -11.54 -0.65 12.32
N TYR A 92 -12.83 -0.34 12.22
CA TYR A 92 -13.80 -0.60 13.30
C TYR A 92 -13.89 -2.08 13.68
N SER A 93 -13.79 -2.96 12.70
CA SER A 93 -13.92 -4.41 12.91
C SER A 93 -12.58 -5.12 13.20
N GLY A 94 -11.43 -4.44 13.10
CA GLY A 94 -10.10 -5.03 13.24
C GLY A 94 -9.70 -5.93 12.09
N ARG A 95 -10.36 -5.77 10.95
CA ARG A 95 -10.05 -6.55 9.74
C ARG A 95 -8.94 -5.92 8.92
N SER A 96 -8.32 -6.73 8.09
CA SER A 96 -7.34 -6.26 7.11
C SER A 96 -7.94 -5.21 6.19
N ALA A 97 -7.12 -4.26 5.74
CA ALA A 97 -7.54 -3.26 4.78
C ALA A 97 -8.05 -3.89 3.47
N PRO A 98 -8.99 -3.26 2.73
CA PRO A 98 -9.70 -3.90 1.62
C PRO A 98 -8.86 -4.42 0.46
N ASP A 99 -7.64 -3.90 0.29
CA ASP A 99 -6.69 -4.26 -0.76
C ASP A 99 -5.56 -5.19 -0.28
N PHE A 100 -5.57 -5.57 0.98
CA PHE A 100 -4.62 -6.53 1.55
C PHE A 100 -5.25 -7.92 1.68
N ALA A 101 -4.39 -8.92 1.87
CA ALA A 101 -4.86 -10.26 2.18
C ALA A 101 -5.68 -10.25 3.48
N ALA A 102 -6.81 -10.96 3.48
CA ALA A 102 -7.70 -11.03 4.64
C ALA A 102 -7.11 -11.96 5.71
N GLU A 103 -6.09 -11.49 6.40
CA GLU A 103 -5.43 -12.22 7.50
C GLU A 103 -6.11 -11.96 8.84
N ASP A 104 -6.71 -10.78 8.99
CA ASP A 104 -7.57 -10.40 10.12
C ASP A 104 -6.93 -10.62 11.52
N TYR A 105 -5.62 -10.45 11.64
CA TYR A 105 -4.87 -10.69 12.88
C TYR A 105 -5.33 -9.83 14.06
N GLU A 106 -5.86 -8.64 13.76
CA GLU A 106 -6.23 -7.67 14.78
C GLU A 106 -7.63 -7.88 15.37
N VAL A 107 -8.45 -8.74 14.77
CA VAL A 107 -9.87 -8.94 15.23
C VAL A 107 -9.93 -9.26 16.71
N ASN A 108 -9.02 -10.11 17.20
CA ASN A 108 -8.99 -10.57 18.58
C ASN A 108 -7.78 -10.02 19.37
N PHE A 109 -7.08 -9.03 18.84
CA PHE A 109 -5.93 -8.46 19.51
C PHE A 109 -6.35 -7.39 20.52
N GLU A 110 -6.10 -7.63 21.81
CA GLU A 110 -6.49 -6.72 22.91
C GLU A 110 -5.80 -5.35 22.85
N GLY A 111 -4.62 -5.26 22.24
CA GLY A 111 -3.85 -4.03 22.05
C GLY A 111 -4.22 -3.23 20.81
N ARG A 112 -5.30 -3.61 20.11
CA ARG A 112 -5.74 -2.93 18.88
C ARG A 112 -6.13 -1.49 19.16
N ALA A 113 -5.68 -0.58 18.29
CA ALA A 113 -6.11 0.80 18.32
C ALA A 113 -7.63 0.94 18.09
N THR A 114 -8.21 1.87 18.80
CA THR A 114 -9.65 2.21 18.73
C THR A 114 -9.81 3.65 18.20
N VAL A 115 -11.03 4.08 18.00
CA VAL A 115 -11.32 5.47 17.59
C VAL A 115 -10.80 6.47 18.62
N ASP A 116 -10.73 6.10 19.89
CA ASP A 116 -10.26 6.99 20.96
C ASP A 116 -8.75 7.24 20.91
N ASP A 117 -8.01 6.35 20.26
CA ASP A 117 -6.57 6.50 20.05
C ASP A 117 -6.23 7.40 18.85
N LEU A 118 -7.22 7.76 18.04
CA LEU A 118 -7.01 8.55 16.85
C LEU A 118 -6.99 10.05 17.15
N THR A 119 -6.01 10.73 16.53
CA THR A 119 -6.03 12.20 16.46
C THR A 119 -7.21 12.70 15.60
N GLU A 120 -7.55 13.97 15.71
CA GLU A 120 -8.55 14.58 14.83
C GLU A 120 -8.21 14.40 13.35
N LEU A 121 -6.94 14.54 12.98
CA LEU A 121 -6.47 14.28 11.62
C LEU A 121 -6.65 12.83 11.22
N GLY A 122 -6.32 11.88 12.10
CA GLY A 122 -6.50 10.46 11.85
C GLY A 122 -7.96 10.10 11.61
N ARG A 123 -8.88 10.63 12.41
CA ARG A 123 -10.33 10.44 12.21
C ARG A 123 -10.79 10.97 10.85
N ARG A 124 -10.37 12.17 10.48
CA ARG A 124 -10.70 12.77 9.18
C ARG A 124 -10.17 11.94 8.01
N GLN A 125 -8.94 11.43 8.10
CA GLN A 125 -8.34 10.61 7.05
C GLN A 125 -9.02 9.25 6.90
N LEU A 126 -9.54 8.69 7.99
CA LEU A 126 -10.32 7.46 7.98
C LEU A 126 -11.81 7.68 7.70
N TYR A 127 -12.27 8.91 7.43
CA TYR A 127 -13.70 9.22 7.27
C TYR A 127 -14.55 8.82 8.50
N ILE A 128 -13.94 8.84 9.67
CA ILE A 128 -14.60 8.62 10.96
C ILE A 128 -15.05 9.97 11.51
N ALA A 129 -16.33 10.13 11.80
CA ALA A 129 -16.93 11.33 12.36
C ALA A 129 -16.67 11.45 13.87
#